data_690febfa60db675681c06384c575b6ac
#
_entry.id   690febfa60db675681c06384c575b6ac
#
_cell.length_a   1.000
_cell.length_b   1.000
_cell.length_c   1.000
_cell.angle_alpha   90.00
_cell.angle_beta   90.00
_cell.angle_gamma   90.00
#
_symmetry.space_group_name_H-M   'P 1'
#
loop_
_entity.id
_entity.type
_entity.pdbx_description
1 polymer ?
#
loop_
_entity_poly.entity_id
_entity_poly.type
_entity_poly.pdbx_seq_one_letter_code
_entity_poly.pdbx_strand_id
1 'polypeptide(L)'
;MKLDEFVLENWLNPAANSPKNKVYLGGSCVLPMTVEELFELTGENLDSFLEDLKKMNLGYGFFAGTPRLREAVAKLYKGVTAEDVILVHGGTGANNTVVYTLIEPSDNVISIMPNYQQYYSIPRSIGAEVREIDLKPEDGYKLNLSEVRKAVDSNTKAIMLTNPNNPTGSLLELEEMQELVEIAKSVDAWIV
;
A
#
# COMPACT_ATOMS: atom_id res chain seq x y z
N MET A 1 20.34 7.94 -6.70
CA MET A 1 19.27 7.05 -6.21
C MET A 1 19.68 5.61 -6.46
N LYS A 2 19.70 4.76 -5.45
CA LYS A 2 19.94 3.32 -5.54
C LYS A 2 18.90 2.63 -4.66
N LEU A 3 18.09 1.76 -5.27
CA LEU A 3 17.14 0.92 -4.52
C LEU A 3 17.87 -0.30 -3.98
N ASP A 4 17.49 -0.71 -2.77
CA ASP A 4 17.93 -1.98 -2.21
C ASP A 4 17.32 -3.14 -2.98
N GLU A 5 18.03 -4.27 -2.99
CA GLU A 5 17.48 -5.51 -3.55
C GLU A 5 16.20 -5.93 -2.82
N PHE A 6 15.16 -6.30 -3.57
CA PHE A 6 13.90 -6.74 -2.98
C PHE A 6 13.99 -8.22 -2.59
N VAL A 7 14.61 -8.48 -1.46
CA VAL A 7 15.00 -9.82 -1.00
C VAL A 7 13.81 -10.76 -0.91
N LEU A 8 12.67 -10.30 -0.40
CA LEU A 8 11.46 -11.11 -0.26
C LEU A 8 10.95 -11.61 -1.62
N GLU A 9 10.83 -10.72 -2.60
CA GLU A 9 10.31 -11.08 -3.93
C GLU A 9 11.28 -11.96 -4.69
N ASN A 10 12.59 -11.71 -4.54
CA ASN A 10 13.61 -12.56 -5.15
C ASN A 10 13.58 -13.99 -4.62
N TRP A 11 13.21 -14.19 -3.36
CA TRP A 11 13.02 -15.51 -2.77
C TRP A 11 11.64 -16.11 -3.08
N LEU A 12 10.58 -15.32 -2.95
CA LEU A 12 9.18 -15.76 -3.03
C LEU A 12 8.82 -16.22 -4.45
N ASN A 13 9.23 -15.46 -5.46
CA ASN A 13 8.84 -15.68 -6.85
C ASN A 13 9.31 -17.04 -7.41
N PRO A 14 10.59 -17.43 -7.26
CA PRO A 14 11.03 -18.77 -7.64
C PRO A 14 10.36 -19.88 -6.81
N ALA A 15 10.08 -19.64 -5.54
CA ALA A 15 9.42 -20.60 -4.67
C ALA A 15 7.96 -20.84 -5.10
N ALA A 16 7.22 -19.78 -5.37
CA ALA A 16 5.82 -19.83 -5.81
C ALA A 16 5.66 -20.56 -7.15
N ASN A 17 6.58 -20.34 -8.07
CA ASN A 17 6.54 -20.89 -9.44
C ASN A 17 7.29 -22.23 -9.59
N SER A 18 7.77 -22.82 -8.50
CA SER A 18 8.50 -24.08 -8.56
C SER A 18 7.57 -25.28 -8.87
N PRO A 19 7.82 -26.06 -9.94
CA PRO A 19 7.02 -27.24 -10.25
C PRO A 19 7.16 -28.37 -9.21
N LYS A 20 8.12 -28.23 -8.29
CA LYS A 20 8.32 -29.19 -7.18
C LYS A 20 7.35 -28.95 -6.02
N ASN A 21 6.76 -27.76 -5.92
CA ASN A 21 5.83 -27.42 -4.87
C ASN A 21 4.42 -27.90 -5.23
N LYS A 22 3.94 -28.93 -4.53
CA LYS A 22 2.56 -29.42 -4.70
C LYS A 22 1.54 -28.55 -3.94
N VAL A 23 1.97 -27.91 -2.87
CA VAL A 23 1.16 -27.04 -2.02
C VAL A 23 2.01 -25.82 -1.72
N TYR A 24 1.45 -24.63 -1.96
CA TYR A 24 2.10 -23.37 -1.67
C TYR A 24 1.37 -22.65 -0.54
N LEU A 25 2.01 -22.57 0.62
CA LEU A 25 1.46 -21.93 1.83
C LEU A 25 2.07 -20.53 2.09
N GLY A 26 2.96 -20.07 1.22
CA GLY A 26 3.68 -18.80 1.38
C GLY A 26 2.96 -17.57 0.83
N GLY A 27 1.81 -17.75 0.18
CA GLY A 27 1.05 -16.65 -0.39
C GLY A 27 0.05 -16.06 0.60
N SER A 28 -0.03 -14.72 0.66
CA SER A 28 -1.04 -13.99 1.43
C SER A 28 -2.15 -13.40 0.54
N CYS A 29 -2.14 -13.73 -0.74
CA CYS A 29 -3.15 -13.26 -1.68
C CYS A 29 -4.42 -14.11 -1.61
N VAL A 30 -5.58 -13.47 -1.85
CA VAL A 30 -6.82 -14.19 -2.13
C VAL A 30 -6.69 -14.99 -3.43
N LEU A 31 -7.49 -16.05 -3.57
CA LEU A 31 -7.53 -16.81 -4.82
C LEU A 31 -7.97 -15.89 -5.96
N PRO A 32 -7.23 -15.88 -7.08
CA PRO A 32 -7.62 -15.06 -8.23
C PRO A 32 -8.88 -15.63 -8.87
N MET A 33 -9.77 -14.74 -9.28
CA MET A 33 -10.93 -15.10 -10.09
C MET A 33 -10.54 -15.16 -11.56
N THR A 34 -11.24 -16.01 -12.32
CA THR A 34 -11.27 -15.92 -13.77
C THR A 34 -12.15 -14.74 -14.19
N VAL A 35 -12.03 -14.32 -15.45
CA VAL A 35 -12.94 -13.31 -16.03
C VAL A 35 -14.38 -13.79 -16.02
N GLU A 36 -14.60 -15.06 -16.31
CA GLU A 36 -15.93 -15.70 -16.32
C GLU A 36 -16.58 -15.65 -14.94
N GLU A 37 -15.85 -16.08 -13.89
CA GLU A 37 -16.31 -16.01 -12.49
C GLU A 37 -16.65 -14.57 -12.05
N LEU A 38 -15.87 -13.57 -12.52
CA LEU A 38 -16.15 -12.17 -12.22
C LEU A 38 -17.48 -11.71 -12.83
N PHE A 39 -17.73 -12.08 -14.09
CA PHE A 39 -18.98 -11.72 -14.76
C PHE A 39 -20.20 -12.47 -14.20
N GLU A 40 -20.03 -13.73 -13.81
CA GLU A 40 -21.07 -14.47 -13.07
C GLU A 40 -21.40 -13.78 -11.73
N LEU A 41 -20.37 -13.34 -10.98
CA LEU A 41 -20.55 -12.66 -9.69
C LEU A 41 -21.27 -11.31 -9.83
N THR A 42 -20.95 -10.54 -10.89
CA THR A 42 -21.55 -9.21 -11.12
C THR A 42 -22.90 -9.27 -11.83
N GLY A 43 -23.22 -10.39 -12.45
CA GLY A 43 -24.42 -10.55 -13.31
C GLY A 43 -24.34 -9.75 -14.61
N GLU A 44 -23.16 -9.23 -14.98
CA GLU A 44 -22.94 -8.55 -16.26
C GLU A 44 -22.74 -9.55 -17.39
N ASN A 45 -23.01 -9.13 -18.62
CA ASN A 45 -22.88 -9.97 -19.80
C ASN A 45 -21.47 -9.89 -20.39
N LEU A 46 -20.72 -11.00 -20.34
CA LEU A 46 -19.35 -11.09 -20.85
C LEU A 46 -19.27 -10.84 -22.37
N ASP A 47 -20.21 -11.37 -23.16
CA ASP A 47 -20.17 -11.17 -24.61
C ASP A 47 -20.38 -9.70 -24.99
N SER A 48 -21.28 -9.00 -24.30
CA SER A 48 -21.48 -7.56 -24.48
C SER A 48 -20.20 -6.78 -24.14
N PHE A 49 -19.53 -7.12 -23.04
CA PHE A 49 -18.26 -6.51 -22.67
C PHE A 49 -17.18 -6.73 -23.74
N LEU A 50 -17.07 -7.94 -24.28
CA LEU A 50 -16.10 -8.26 -25.34
C LEU A 50 -16.39 -7.50 -26.64
N GLU A 51 -17.65 -7.30 -27.00
CA GLU A 51 -18.04 -6.48 -28.16
C GLU A 51 -17.67 -5.01 -27.98
N ASP A 52 -17.82 -4.47 -26.77
CA ASP A 52 -17.40 -3.10 -26.44
C ASP A 52 -15.87 -2.97 -26.43
N LEU A 53 -15.15 -3.96 -25.89
CA LEU A 53 -13.70 -4.01 -25.90
C LEU A 53 -13.12 -3.99 -27.32
N LYS A 54 -13.73 -4.71 -28.26
CA LYS A 54 -13.33 -4.71 -29.69
C LYS A 54 -13.44 -3.33 -30.35
N LYS A 55 -14.34 -2.49 -29.87
CA LYS A 55 -14.57 -1.13 -30.39
C LYS A 55 -13.77 -0.07 -29.66
N MET A 56 -13.08 -0.44 -28.59
CA MET A 56 -12.31 0.49 -27.75
C MET A 56 -11.14 1.07 -28.53
N ASN A 57 -11.02 2.40 -28.52
CA ASN A 57 -9.86 3.06 -29.08
C ASN A 57 -8.67 2.92 -28.09
N LEU A 58 -7.54 2.41 -28.58
CA LEU A 58 -6.31 2.19 -27.80
C LEU A 58 -5.43 3.45 -27.72
N GLY A 59 -6.01 4.62 -27.71
CA GLY A 59 -5.32 5.88 -27.47
C GLY A 59 -4.99 6.14 -26.00
N TYR A 60 -4.47 7.33 -25.72
CA TYR A 60 -4.28 7.80 -24.34
C TYR A 60 -5.64 7.93 -23.65
N GLY A 61 -5.76 7.31 -22.48
CA GLY A 61 -6.96 7.42 -21.65
C GLY A 61 -6.94 8.68 -20.77
N PHE A 62 -7.67 8.63 -19.67
CA PHE A 62 -7.68 9.67 -18.65
C PHE A 62 -6.44 9.51 -17.74
N PHE A 63 -5.63 10.55 -17.58
CA PHE A 63 -4.40 10.50 -16.80
C PHE A 63 -4.62 10.16 -15.32
N ALA A 64 -5.70 10.64 -14.73
CA ALA A 64 -6.07 10.31 -13.34
C ALA A 64 -6.91 9.03 -13.21
N GLY A 65 -7.22 8.36 -14.32
CA GLY A 65 -8.17 7.25 -14.38
C GLY A 65 -9.56 7.66 -14.88
N THR A 66 -10.35 6.68 -15.34
CA THR A 66 -11.68 6.97 -15.87
C THR A 66 -12.60 7.56 -14.79
N PRO A 67 -13.45 8.55 -15.13
CA PRO A 67 -14.37 9.15 -14.16
C PRO A 67 -15.24 8.10 -13.46
N ARG A 68 -15.79 7.14 -14.18
CA ARG A 68 -16.62 6.06 -13.64
C ARG A 68 -15.89 5.27 -12.54
N LEU A 69 -14.61 4.91 -12.76
CA LEU A 69 -13.86 4.15 -11.78
C LEU A 69 -13.45 5.01 -10.59
N ARG A 70 -13.05 6.27 -10.81
CA ARG A 70 -12.75 7.22 -9.74
C ARG A 70 -13.96 7.46 -8.83
N GLU A 71 -15.15 7.61 -9.41
CA GLU A 71 -16.42 7.72 -8.67
C GLU A 71 -16.73 6.45 -7.87
N ALA A 72 -16.49 5.27 -8.46
CA ALA A 72 -16.71 3.99 -7.76
C ALA A 72 -15.77 3.84 -6.56
N VAL A 73 -14.50 4.20 -6.72
CA VAL A 73 -13.52 4.17 -5.62
C VAL A 73 -13.87 5.19 -4.54
N ALA A 74 -14.26 6.41 -4.90
CA ALA A 74 -14.63 7.45 -3.93
C ALA A 74 -15.79 7.01 -3.01
N LYS A 75 -16.74 6.22 -3.52
CA LYS A 75 -17.87 5.69 -2.73
C LYS A 75 -17.46 4.73 -1.60
N LEU A 76 -16.23 4.19 -1.64
CA LEU A 76 -15.70 3.33 -0.58
C LEU A 76 -15.25 4.13 0.66
N TYR A 77 -15.14 5.45 0.53
CA TYR A 77 -14.58 6.32 1.57
C TYR A 77 -15.56 7.43 1.94
N LYS A 78 -15.63 7.76 3.22
CA LYS A 78 -16.45 8.87 3.71
C LYS A 78 -15.76 10.21 3.48
N GLY A 79 -16.46 11.15 2.82
CA GLY A 79 -15.93 12.49 2.59
C GLY A 79 -14.96 12.61 1.42
N VAL A 80 -14.82 11.55 0.59
CA VAL A 80 -13.98 11.52 -0.60
C VAL A 80 -14.84 11.68 -1.85
N THR A 81 -14.36 12.45 -2.80
CA THR A 81 -14.98 12.65 -4.12
C THR A 81 -14.10 12.05 -5.23
N ALA A 82 -14.60 11.96 -6.44
CA ALA A 82 -13.80 11.49 -7.58
C ALA A 82 -12.56 12.37 -7.84
N GLU A 83 -12.60 13.65 -7.45
CA GLU A 83 -11.45 14.56 -7.62
C GLU A 83 -10.29 14.23 -6.67
N ASP A 84 -10.56 13.56 -5.57
CA ASP A 84 -9.56 13.11 -4.60
C ASP A 84 -8.95 11.76 -4.97
N VAL A 85 -9.36 11.13 -6.09
CA VAL A 85 -8.93 9.79 -6.50
C VAL A 85 -8.05 9.86 -7.74
N ILE A 86 -6.84 9.31 -7.64
CA ILE A 86 -5.93 9.07 -8.77
C ILE A 86 -5.67 7.56 -8.87
N LEU A 87 -5.86 7.01 -10.07
CA LEU A 87 -5.63 5.60 -10.33
C LEU A 87 -4.21 5.38 -10.85
N VAL A 88 -3.54 4.40 -10.29
CA VAL A 88 -2.18 3.99 -10.68
C VAL A 88 -2.09 2.48 -10.81
N HIS A 89 -0.99 1.96 -11.38
CA HIS A 89 -0.81 0.53 -11.58
C HIS A 89 -0.32 -0.16 -10.31
N GLY A 90 -1.26 -0.78 -9.60
CA GLY A 90 -1.00 -1.56 -8.39
C GLY A 90 -0.62 -0.72 -7.16
N GLY A 91 -0.62 -1.35 -5.99
CA GLY A 91 -0.21 -0.72 -4.73
C GLY A 91 1.22 -0.20 -4.75
N THR A 92 2.13 -0.89 -5.46
CA THR A 92 3.51 -0.42 -5.68
C THR A 92 3.55 0.93 -6.38
N GLY A 93 2.74 1.10 -7.43
CA GLY A 93 2.61 2.37 -8.14
C GLY A 93 2.08 3.49 -7.24
N ALA A 94 1.10 3.17 -6.38
CA ALA A 94 0.56 4.12 -5.41
C ALA A 94 1.61 4.54 -4.38
N ASN A 95 2.30 3.58 -3.76
CA ASN A 95 3.35 3.84 -2.78
C ASN A 95 4.49 4.69 -3.37
N ASN A 96 4.95 4.36 -4.58
CA ASN A 96 5.96 5.16 -5.28
C ASN A 96 5.49 6.59 -5.50
N THR A 97 4.27 6.76 -6.02
CA THR A 97 3.71 8.09 -6.29
C THR A 97 3.64 8.93 -5.02
N VAL A 98 3.13 8.35 -3.92
CA VAL A 98 3.04 9.03 -2.62
C VAL A 98 4.42 9.43 -2.11
N VAL A 99 5.38 8.49 -2.07
CA VAL A 99 6.71 8.75 -1.53
C VAL A 99 7.44 9.82 -2.36
N TYR A 100 7.46 9.70 -3.69
CA TYR A 100 8.11 10.71 -4.55
C TYR A 100 7.43 12.07 -4.56
N THR A 101 6.16 12.14 -4.16
CA THR A 101 5.43 13.41 -4.07
C THR A 101 5.66 14.11 -2.73
N LEU A 102 5.76 13.34 -1.65
CA LEU A 102 5.75 13.88 -0.29
C LEU A 102 7.14 14.00 0.34
N ILE A 103 8.09 13.12 -0.02
CA ILE A 103 9.34 12.94 0.72
C ILE A 103 10.51 13.56 -0.01
N GLU A 104 11.30 14.36 0.71
CA GLU A 104 12.55 14.97 0.24
C GLU A 104 13.76 14.39 1.00
N PRO A 105 15.01 14.55 0.47
CA PRO A 105 16.22 14.01 1.10
C PRO A 105 16.48 14.51 2.52
N SER A 106 15.94 15.67 2.89
CA SER A 106 16.10 16.26 4.24
C SER A 106 15.08 15.76 5.25
N ASP A 107 14.06 15.03 4.78
CA ASP A 107 12.99 14.54 5.62
C ASP A 107 13.38 13.26 6.36
N ASN A 108 12.64 12.94 7.40
CA ASN A 108 12.60 11.59 7.93
C ASN A 108 11.20 10.97 7.82
N VAL A 109 11.18 9.66 7.75
CA VAL A 109 9.96 8.86 7.80
C VAL A 109 10.06 7.83 8.91
N ILE A 110 8.94 7.60 9.59
CA ILE A 110 8.80 6.50 10.53
C ILE A 110 8.26 5.29 9.77
N SER A 111 8.95 4.16 9.81
CA SER A 111 8.48 2.90 9.23
C SER A 111 8.17 1.90 10.34
N ILE A 112 6.93 1.44 10.42
CA ILE A 112 6.52 0.42 11.39
C ILE A 112 6.92 -0.95 10.85
N MET A 113 7.79 -1.69 11.57
CA MET A 113 8.40 -2.93 11.13
C MET A 113 7.88 -4.16 11.90
N PRO A 114 7.81 -5.37 11.28
CA PRO A 114 8.10 -5.64 9.87
C PRO A 114 7.04 -5.05 8.94
N ASN A 115 7.48 -4.64 7.75
CA ASN A 115 6.60 -4.02 6.77
C ASN A 115 7.05 -4.36 5.33
N TYR A 116 6.23 -4.00 4.35
CA TYR A 116 6.57 -4.16 2.96
C TYR A 116 7.77 -3.26 2.59
N GLN A 117 8.75 -3.82 1.91
CA GLN A 117 10.06 -3.18 1.71
C GLN A 117 9.97 -1.77 1.11
N GLN A 118 8.95 -1.48 0.32
CA GLN A 118 8.74 -0.18 -0.29
C GLN A 118 8.65 0.96 0.72
N TYR A 119 8.11 0.71 1.91
CA TYR A 119 7.90 1.73 2.93
C TYR A 119 9.19 2.23 3.61
N TYR A 120 10.29 1.51 3.44
CA TYR A 120 11.58 1.95 3.97
C TYR A 120 12.65 2.08 2.88
N SER A 121 12.63 1.23 1.82
CA SER A 121 13.68 1.27 0.81
C SER A 121 13.52 2.44 -0.18
N ILE A 122 12.28 2.84 -0.52
CA ILE A 122 12.06 3.97 -1.42
C ILE A 122 12.46 5.30 -0.75
N PRO A 123 12.01 5.63 0.48
CA PRO A 123 12.50 6.82 1.19
C PRO A 123 14.02 6.84 1.32
N ARG A 124 14.66 5.73 1.71
CA ARG A 124 16.14 5.63 1.75
C ARG A 124 16.79 5.91 0.39
N SER A 125 16.20 5.44 -0.70
CA SER A 125 16.75 5.65 -2.04
C SER A 125 16.73 7.12 -2.49
N ILE A 126 15.82 7.90 -1.94
CA ILE A 126 15.73 9.34 -2.15
C ILE A 126 16.77 10.08 -1.30
N GLY A 127 17.20 9.48 -0.20
CA GLY A 127 18.15 10.06 0.76
C GLY A 127 17.48 10.55 2.06
N ALA A 128 16.21 10.24 2.27
CA ALA A 128 15.52 10.51 3.53
C ALA A 128 16.01 9.57 4.65
N GLU A 129 15.99 10.06 5.88
CA GLU A 129 16.23 9.23 7.05
C GLU A 129 15.02 8.32 7.29
N VAL A 130 15.26 7.02 7.51
CA VAL A 130 14.19 6.08 7.89
C VAL A 130 14.42 5.61 9.32
N ARG A 131 13.49 5.95 10.18
CA ARG A 131 13.43 5.51 11.57
C ARG A 131 12.48 4.34 11.70
N GLU A 132 12.99 3.21 12.14
CA GLU A 132 12.24 1.97 12.24
C GLU A 132 11.70 1.79 13.66
N ILE A 133 10.41 1.40 13.76
CA ILE A 133 9.76 1.04 15.01
C ILE A 133 9.34 -0.43 14.90
N ASP A 134 9.97 -1.28 15.71
CA ASP A 134 9.76 -2.72 15.64
C ASP A 134 8.51 -3.16 16.41
N LEU A 135 7.63 -3.89 15.73
CA LEU A 135 6.58 -4.68 16.36
C LEU A 135 7.20 -5.96 16.92
N LYS A 136 7.13 -6.16 18.23
CA LYS A 136 7.82 -7.25 18.90
C LYS A 136 6.93 -8.46 19.13
N PRO A 137 7.41 -9.70 18.88
CA PRO A 137 6.65 -10.92 19.12
C PRO A 137 6.18 -11.06 20.57
N GLU A 138 7.02 -10.70 21.53
CA GLU A 138 6.73 -10.74 22.98
C GLU A 138 5.57 -9.85 23.38
N ASP A 139 5.31 -8.77 22.62
CA ASP A 139 4.19 -7.84 22.82
C ASP A 139 2.98 -8.19 21.93
N GLY A 140 2.98 -9.37 21.29
CA GLY A 140 1.94 -9.77 20.31
C GLY A 140 1.91 -8.90 19.07
N TYR A 141 3.05 -8.35 18.68
CA TYR A 141 3.20 -7.43 17.54
C TYR A 141 2.35 -6.15 17.67
N LYS A 142 2.07 -5.71 18.88
CA LYS A 142 1.36 -4.42 19.09
C LYS A 142 2.29 -3.24 18.88
N LEU A 143 1.74 -2.17 18.29
CA LEU A 143 2.48 -0.92 18.10
C LEU A 143 2.63 -0.18 19.42
N ASN A 144 3.87 0.14 19.78
CA ASN A 144 4.16 1.01 20.91
C ASN A 144 4.11 2.48 20.49
N LEU A 145 2.97 3.13 20.69
CA LEU A 145 2.77 4.53 20.33
C LEU A 145 3.70 5.49 21.08
N SER A 146 4.19 5.11 22.27
CA SER A 146 5.18 5.93 22.98
C SER A 146 6.54 5.95 22.29
N GLU A 147 6.91 4.87 21.58
CA GLU A 147 8.12 4.84 20.74
C GLU A 147 7.94 5.71 19.49
N VAL A 148 6.77 5.63 18.84
CA VAL A 148 6.45 6.51 17.71
C VAL A 148 6.53 7.97 18.11
N ARG A 149 5.93 8.34 19.26
CA ARG A 149 5.94 9.71 19.79
C ARG A 149 7.36 10.25 20.06
N LYS A 150 8.29 9.39 20.47
CA LYS A 150 9.70 9.75 20.69
C LYS A 150 10.48 9.85 19.38
N ALA A 151 10.07 9.12 18.36
CA ALA A 151 10.77 9.04 17.09
C ALA A 151 10.42 10.17 16.11
N VAL A 152 9.24 10.78 16.25
CA VAL A 152 8.84 11.91 15.40
C VAL A 152 9.49 13.21 15.83
N ASP A 153 9.77 14.08 14.88
CA ASP A 153 10.25 15.45 15.09
C ASP A 153 9.74 16.38 13.96
N SER A 154 10.18 17.64 13.94
CA SER A 154 9.76 18.63 12.94
C SER A 154 10.14 18.31 11.49
N ASN A 155 11.04 17.34 11.28
CA ASN A 155 11.44 16.87 9.94
C ASN A 155 10.71 15.58 9.55
N THR A 156 9.87 15.04 10.43
CA THR A 156 9.10 13.84 10.13
C THR A 156 8.00 14.17 9.12
N LYS A 157 8.11 13.57 7.93
CA LYS A 157 7.18 13.83 6.83
C LYS A 157 6.07 12.81 6.72
N ALA A 158 6.37 11.54 7.07
CA ALA A 158 5.37 10.47 7.01
C ALA A 158 5.60 9.41 8.09
N ILE A 159 4.51 8.80 8.53
CA ILE A 159 4.47 7.55 9.29
C ILE A 159 3.89 6.49 8.38
N MET A 160 4.68 5.46 8.07
CA MET A 160 4.35 4.43 7.08
C MET A 160 4.07 3.11 7.77
N LEU A 161 2.86 2.58 7.57
CA LEU A 161 2.41 1.35 8.22
C LEU A 161 1.45 0.57 7.32
N THR A 162 1.20 -0.67 7.69
CA THR A 162 0.15 -1.52 7.09
C THR A 162 -0.82 -1.94 8.19
N ASN A 163 -2.10 -1.74 7.98
CA ASN A 163 -3.14 -2.13 8.94
C ASN A 163 -4.31 -2.84 8.25
N PRO A 164 -4.63 -4.11 8.53
CA PRO A 164 -3.86 -5.04 9.38
C PRO A 164 -2.41 -5.22 8.88
N ASN A 165 -1.45 -5.39 9.82
CA ASN A 165 -0.04 -5.46 9.46
C ASN A 165 0.30 -6.69 8.62
N ASN A 166 1.06 -6.50 7.58
CA ASN A 166 1.69 -7.58 6.82
C ASN A 166 3.19 -7.64 7.20
N PRO A 167 3.71 -8.76 7.72
CA PRO A 167 3.12 -10.11 7.70
C PRO A 167 2.48 -10.58 9.04
N THR A 168 2.47 -9.76 10.11
CA THR A 168 2.14 -10.24 11.45
C THR A 168 0.64 -10.46 11.67
N GLY A 169 -0.21 -9.80 10.88
CA GLY A 169 -1.65 -9.80 11.07
C GLY A 169 -2.14 -8.99 12.27
N SER A 170 -1.24 -8.25 12.95
CA SER A 170 -1.63 -7.38 14.06
C SER A 170 -2.51 -6.23 13.57
N LEU A 171 -3.42 -5.81 14.42
CA LEU A 171 -4.42 -4.79 14.14
C LEU A 171 -4.24 -3.63 15.11
N LEU A 172 -4.31 -2.41 14.61
CA LEU A 172 -4.49 -1.21 15.42
C LEU A 172 -5.98 -1.04 15.73
N GLU A 173 -6.31 -0.91 16.99
CA GLU A 173 -7.64 -0.57 17.42
C GLU A 173 -7.96 0.92 17.11
N LEU A 174 -9.23 1.27 17.14
CA LEU A 174 -9.66 2.63 16.77
C LEU A 174 -8.99 3.72 17.61
N GLU A 175 -8.87 3.49 18.91
CA GLU A 175 -8.23 4.42 19.85
C GLU A 175 -6.75 4.58 19.54
N GLU A 176 -6.05 3.49 19.20
CA GLU A 176 -4.63 3.52 18.80
C GLU A 176 -4.45 4.27 17.47
N MET A 177 -5.35 4.06 16.50
CA MET A 177 -5.33 4.82 15.24
C MET A 177 -5.58 6.31 15.47
N GLN A 178 -6.50 6.67 16.36
CA GLN A 178 -6.77 8.07 16.72
C GLN A 178 -5.54 8.72 17.39
N GLU A 179 -4.87 8.01 18.31
CA GLU A 179 -3.65 8.51 18.93
C GLU A 179 -2.52 8.67 17.92
N LEU A 180 -2.37 7.73 16.97
CA LEU A 180 -1.40 7.83 15.89
C LEU A 180 -1.64 9.07 15.01
N VAL A 181 -2.91 9.37 14.71
CA VAL A 181 -3.29 10.60 13.99
C VAL A 181 -2.88 11.85 14.77
N GLU A 182 -3.08 11.89 16.10
CA GLU A 182 -2.66 13.04 16.91
C GLU A 182 -1.13 13.17 16.99
N ILE A 183 -0.39 12.07 17.00
CA ILE A 183 1.08 12.08 16.89
C ILE A 183 1.49 12.68 15.53
N ALA A 184 0.93 12.21 14.43
CA ALA A 184 1.25 12.71 13.10
C ALA A 184 0.93 14.22 12.96
N LYS A 185 -0.25 14.65 13.42
CA LYS A 185 -0.65 16.07 13.42
C LYS A 185 0.30 16.96 14.22
N SER A 186 0.86 16.46 15.33
CA SER A 186 1.75 17.24 16.19
C SER A 186 3.03 17.72 15.48
N VAL A 187 3.39 17.07 14.38
CA VAL A 187 4.60 17.35 13.59
C VAL A 187 4.29 17.63 12.09
N ASP A 188 3.00 17.77 11.75
CA ASP A 188 2.51 17.97 10.36
C ASP A 188 2.92 16.84 9.40
N ALA A 189 2.90 15.60 9.90
CA ALA A 189 3.25 14.41 9.12
C ALA A 189 2.02 13.71 8.53
N TRP A 190 2.23 13.03 7.41
CA TRP A 190 1.24 12.17 6.78
C TRP A 190 1.24 10.77 7.42
N ILE A 191 0.09 10.09 7.40
CA ILE A 191 0.00 8.65 7.64
C ILE A 191 -0.24 7.97 6.29
N VAL A 192 0.60 6.99 5.93
CA VAL A 192 0.59 6.29 4.65
C VAL A 192 0.49 4.79 4.87
#